data_229c8600f20e4ced075a994d92a028f9
#
_entry.id   229c8600f20e4ced075a994d92a028f9
#
_cell.length_a   1.000
_cell.length_b   1.000
_cell.length_c   1.000
_cell.angle_alpha   90.00
_cell.angle_beta   90.00
_cell.angle_gamma   90.00
#
_symmetry.space_group_name_H-M   'P 1'
#
loop_
_entity.id
_entity.type
_entity.pdbx_description
1 polymer ?
#
loop_
_entity_poly.entity_id
_entity_poly.type
_entity_poly.pdbx_seq_one_letter_code
_entity_poly.pdbx_strand_id
1 'polypeptide(L)'
;MDNKEVKSAIEKIVVPKEKVFGAIDKGLKMSGQGRKIKKKKVLAGSAAAAALLGITIASGFVNPTMNKVLANTPLIGGIFQEFNDSMGVELANQDAVTELNQSITKNGVTVKLTSAYFDGNVVSITGFVDEDVEKGHNEKGEVSFDVNFEHNKGDHDPWLNGKSNDIKRVENGYNFQWKMVYPYKSFKENSTLPITIHNINGIKGEWNFDIPIQQEKNRTLAINQEQGYPEDEVKIRIKEIHTAKASSSLIYETVEKYKGDDIYIKAVDNKGKVYRFGEGTLLDELEQEDGYQSTMRREMTKLNSDITSLTFYPQLSAADPKVQQLLNIKSFTLKSTRFNLGLLVNDVTQKGEKLVIDYQLTGLPKNLSKGKLEIINHNLKYLFWLVDKEYLTKIDPENPWPPKNHGIPFNKVKMIDKATAHFQSTFDLSGEERIENFKLENTMLLFDFSSFVPAKELKPFTVVLPVGNE
;
A
#
# COMPACT_ATOMS: atom_id res chain seq x y z
N MET A 1 -10.33 38.14 -1.70
CA MET A 1 -9.45 38.89 -2.62
C MET A 1 -9.92 38.61 -4.03
N ASP A 2 -10.19 39.65 -4.79
CA ASP A 2 -10.77 39.53 -6.12
C ASP A 2 -9.68 39.09 -7.13
N ASN A 3 -10.00 38.16 -8.02
CA ASN A 3 -9.10 37.61 -9.06
C ASN A 3 -8.43 38.69 -9.95
N LYS A 4 -9.00 39.89 -9.98
CA LYS A 4 -8.45 41.05 -10.69
C LYS A 4 -7.26 41.71 -9.97
N GLU A 5 -7.23 41.73 -8.64
CA GLU A 5 -6.15 42.30 -7.86
C GLU A 5 -4.88 41.42 -7.91
N VAL A 6 -5.04 40.11 -7.90
CA VAL A 6 -3.93 39.16 -8.02
C VAL A 6 -3.30 39.25 -9.41
N LYS A 7 -4.10 39.35 -10.47
CA LYS A 7 -3.61 39.50 -11.84
C LYS A 7 -2.85 40.82 -12.04
N SER A 8 -3.33 41.93 -11.45
CA SER A 8 -2.64 43.23 -11.49
C SER A 8 -1.34 43.24 -10.69
N ALA A 9 -1.21 42.46 -9.64
CA ALA A 9 0.02 42.34 -8.87
C ALA A 9 1.09 41.52 -9.63
N ILE A 10 0.70 40.46 -10.33
CA ILE A 10 1.60 39.63 -11.14
C ILE A 10 2.13 40.39 -12.37
N GLU A 11 1.32 41.21 -13.01
CA GLU A 11 1.72 42.06 -14.16
C GLU A 11 2.74 43.16 -13.79
N LYS A 12 2.87 43.48 -12.50
CA LYS A 12 3.83 44.48 -12.00
C LYS A 12 5.21 43.88 -11.65
N ILE A 13 5.41 42.60 -11.73
CA ILE A 13 6.71 41.95 -11.46
C ILE A 13 7.63 42.13 -12.67
N VAL A 14 8.53 43.10 -12.58
CA VAL A 14 9.57 43.28 -13.61
C VAL A 14 10.66 42.24 -13.43
N VAL A 15 10.61 41.18 -14.23
CA VAL A 15 11.67 40.17 -14.25
C VAL A 15 12.89 40.76 -14.97
N PRO A 16 14.07 40.87 -14.33
CA PRO A 16 15.27 41.46 -14.95
C PRO A 16 15.90 40.44 -15.95
N LYS A 17 15.27 40.31 -17.13
CA LYS A 17 15.62 39.33 -18.16
C LYS A 17 17.12 39.37 -18.54
N GLU A 18 17.71 40.55 -18.63
CA GLU A 18 19.16 40.72 -18.96
C GLU A 18 20.09 40.11 -17.91
N LYS A 19 19.73 40.20 -16.60
CA LYS A 19 20.52 39.57 -15.53
C LYS A 19 20.43 38.04 -15.57
N VAL A 20 19.26 37.52 -15.91
CA VAL A 20 19.05 36.08 -16.04
C VAL A 20 19.80 35.52 -17.25
N PHE A 21 19.68 36.16 -18.41
CA PHE A 21 20.43 35.75 -19.61
C PHE A 21 21.95 35.92 -19.45
N GLY A 22 22.41 36.97 -18.77
CA GLY A 22 23.83 37.13 -18.45
C GLY A 22 24.39 36.06 -17.51
N ALA A 23 23.60 35.56 -16.59
CA ALA A 23 23.98 34.43 -15.71
C ALA A 23 24.06 33.11 -16.49
N ILE A 24 23.12 32.85 -17.42
CA ILE A 24 23.10 31.67 -18.28
C ILE A 24 24.33 31.67 -19.24
N ASP A 25 24.62 32.78 -19.87
CA ASP A 25 25.80 32.93 -20.77
C ASP A 25 27.11 32.72 -20.02
N LYS A 26 27.18 33.18 -18.77
CA LYS A 26 28.37 32.99 -17.93
C LYS A 26 28.55 31.53 -17.52
N GLY A 27 27.45 30.82 -17.22
CA GLY A 27 27.44 29.39 -16.95
C GLY A 27 27.89 28.54 -18.15
N LEU A 28 27.39 28.85 -19.34
CA LEU A 28 27.76 28.16 -20.58
C LEU A 28 29.24 28.37 -20.95
N LYS A 29 29.78 29.58 -20.75
CA LYS A 29 31.21 29.85 -20.98
C LYS A 29 32.14 29.17 -19.99
N MET A 30 31.66 28.88 -18.74
CA MET A 30 32.45 28.17 -17.73
C MET A 30 32.47 26.64 -17.96
N SER A 31 31.48 26.06 -18.60
CA SER A 31 31.42 24.63 -18.92
C SER A 31 32.33 24.18 -20.09
N GLY A 32 32.79 25.13 -20.92
CA GLY A 32 33.63 24.86 -22.11
C GLY A 32 35.14 24.83 -21.86
N GLN A 33 35.63 25.12 -20.67
CA GLN A 33 37.07 25.12 -20.37
C GLN A 33 37.45 23.99 -19.41
N GLY A 34 37.90 22.87 -19.99
CA GLY A 34 38.49 21.76 -19.24
C GLY A 34 39.78 22.16 -18.51
N ARG A 35 39.74 22.41 -17.23
CA ARG A 35 40.90 22.54 -16.36
C ARG A 35 40.98 21.36 -15.37
N LYS A 36 42.09 20.62 -15.45
CA LYS A 36 42.51 19.62 -14.48
C LYS A 36 42.61 20.25 -13.08
N ILE A 37 41.70 19.87 -12.15
CA ILE A 37 41.75 20.32 -10.77
C ILE A 37 42.22 19.18 -9.86
N LYS A 38 43.31 19.46 -9.14
CA LYS A 38 43.89 18.61 -8.07
C LYS A 38 42.91 18.52 -6.90
N LYS A 39 42.79 17.30 -6.34
CA LYS A 39 41.95 16.94 -5.20
C LYS A 39 42.15 17.86 -3.99
N LYS A 40 41.13 18.61 -3.58
CA LYS A 40 40.88 19.00 -2.19
C LYS A 40 39.43 18.67 -1.85
N LYS A 41 39.29 17.83 -0.85
CA LYS A 41 37.98 17.44 -0.27
C LYS A 41 37.40 18.66 0.47
N VAL A 42 36.08 18.76 0.45
CA VAL A 42 35.13 19.47 1.32
C VAL A 42 34.29 20.52 0.57
N LEU A 43 32.96 20.41 0.76
CA LEU A 43 31.84 21.21 0.25
C LEU A 43 31.41 20.98 -1.23
N ALA A 44 30.80 19.83 -1.52
CA ALA A 44 30.17 19.55 -2.81
C ALA A 44 28.68 19.13 -2.74
N GLY A 45 28.04 19.21 -1.56
CA GLY A 45 26.65 18.75 -1.40
C GLY A 45 25.58 19.73 -1.95
N SER A 46 25.82 21.03 -1.88
CA SER A 46 24.80 22.03 -2.26
C SER A 46 24.86 22.53 -3.70
N ALA A 47 26.01 22.36 -4.39
CA ALA A 47 26.15 22.80 -5.77
C ALA A 47 25.59 21.79 -6.81
N ALA A 48 25.53 20.50 -6.48
CA ALA A 48 24.98 19.46 -7.36
C ALA A 48 23.45 19.55 -7.46
N ALA A 49 22.76 19.85 -6.35
CA ALA A 49 21.29 20.03 -6.34
C ALA A 49 20.86 21.25 -7.16
N ALA A 50 21.60 22.36 -7.07
CA ALA A 50 21.31 23.56 -7.84
C ALA A 50 21.58 23.41 -9.35
N ALA A 51 22.53 22.53 -9.75
CA ALA A 51 22.82 22.25 -11.16
C ALA A 51 21.76 21.35 -11.81
N LEU A 52 21.20 20.40 -11.07
CA LEU A 52 20.10 19.54 -11.54
C LEU A 52 18.79 20.33 -11.70
N LEU A 53 18.49 21.27 -10.78
CA LEU A 53 17.35 22.16 -10.90
C LEU A 53 17.44 23.10 -12.12
N GLY A 54 18.64 23.57 -12.46
CA GLY A 54 18.85 24.44 -13.62
C GLY A 54 18.66 23.73 -14.97
N ILE A 55 18.96 22.45 -15.08
CA ILE A 55 18.85 21.66 -16.32
C ILE A 55 17.38 21.29 -16.58
N THR A 56 16.60 20.99 -15.56
CA THR A 56 15.18 20.63 -15.72
C THR A 56 14.29 21.82 -16.08
N ILE A 57 14.57 23.01 -15.56
CA ILE A 57 13.87 24.23 -15.95
C ILE A 57 14.19 24.62 -17.41
N ALA A 58 15.43 24.46 -17.84
CA ALA A 58 15.82 24.76 -19.22
C ALA A 58 15.23 23.79 -20.25
N SER A 59 15.03 22.51 -19.92
CA SER A 59 14.42 21.52 -20.82
C SER A 59 12.92 21.73 -21.03
N GLY A 60 12.21 22.30 -20.03
CA GLY A 60 10.78 22.61 -20.12
C GLY A 60 10.47 23.71 -21.16
N PHE A 61 11.42 24.60 -21.47
CA PHE A 61 11.25 25.67 -22.47
C PHE A 61 11.47 25.22 -23.93
N VAL A 62 12.00 24.02 -24.15
CA VAL A 62 12.39 23.55 -25.47
C VAL A 62 11.40 22.58 -26.11
N ASN A 63 10.50 21.97 -25.29
CA ASN A 63 9.54 20.97 -25.78
C ASN A 63 8.08 21.41 -25.51
N PRO A 64 7.26 21.63 -26.57
CA PRO A 64 5.84 22.03 -26.41
C PRO A 64 5.01 21.03 -25.60
N THR A 65 5.34 19.73 -25.63
CA THR A 65 4.68 18.68 -24.88
C THR A 65 4.99 18.80 -23.38
N MET A 66 6.22 19.18 -23.05
CA MET A 66 6.66 19.42 -21.66
C MET A 66 5.95 20.63 -21.04
N ASN A 67 5.71 21.69 -21.83
CA ASN A 67 4.97 22.87 -21.37
C ASN A 67 3.50 22.55 -21.04
N LYS A 68 2.85 21.63 -21.77
CA LYS A 68 1.50 21.17 -21.44
C LYS A 68 1.47 20.41 -20.10
N VAL A 69 2.47 19.56 -19.87
CA VAL A 69 2.59 18.77 -18.62
C VAL A 69 2.90 19.69 -17.44
N LEU A 70 3.76 20.69 -17.59
CA LEU A 70 4.07 21.70 -16.55
C LEU A 70 2.87 22.58 -16.19
N ALA A 71 2.07 22.97 -17.18
CA ALA A 71 0.89 23.82 -16.97
C ALA A 71 -0.23 23.11 -16.15
N ASN A 72 -0.28 21.78 -16.21
CA ASN A 72 -1.29 20.96 -15.52
C ASN A 72 -0.80 20.39 -14.19
N THR A 73 0.43 20.70 -13.75
CA THR A 73 0.95 20.23 -12.46
C THR A 73 0.46 21.17 -11.36
N PRO A 74 -0.30 20.70 -10.36
CA PRO A 74 -0.68 21.53 -9.22
C PRO A 74 0.54 22.10 -8.50
N LEU A 75 0.44 23.29 -7.93
CA LEU A 75 1.42 23.78 -6.96
C LEU A 75 1.60 22.71 -5.86
N ILE A 76 2.79 22.55 -5.33
CA ILE A 76 3.20 21.44 -4.44
C ILE A 76 2.16 21.12 -3.37
N GLY A 77 1.62 22.12 -2.66
CA GLY A 77 0.57 21.92 -1.67
C GLY A 77 -0.78 21.47 -2.25
N GLY A 78 -1.08 21.80 -3.52
CA GLY A 78 -2.33 21.49 -4.18
C GLY A 78 -2.48 20.00 -4.51
N ILE A 79 -1.40 19.31 -4.86
CA ILE A 79 -1.46 17.87 -5.20
C ILE A 79 -1.79 17.03 -3.97
N PHE A 80 -1.26 17.38 -2.79
CA PHE A 80 -1.57 16.67 -1.55
C PHE A 80 -3.01 16.92 -1.09
N GLN A 81 -3.57 18.12 -1.32
CA GLN A 81 -4.99 18.41 -1.08
C GLN A 81 -5.88 17.56 -2.01
N GLU A 82 -5.47 17.38 -3.25
CA GLU A 82 -6.18 16.56 -4.23
C GLU A 82 -6.37 15.11 -3.74
N PHE A 83 -5.35 14.55 -3.09
CA PHE A 83 -5.37 13.20 -2.53
C PHE A 83 -5.84 13.14 -1.07
N ASN A 84 -6.30 14.26 -0.47
CA ASN A 84 -6.64 14.36 0.94
C ASN A 84 -5.48 13.98 1.89
N ASP A 85 -4.24 14.15 1.43
CA ASP A 85 -3.05 13.89 2.23
C ASP A 85 -2.71 15.08 3.12
N SER A 86 -3.32 15.12 4.31
CA SER A 86 -3.08 16.19 5.29
C SER A 86 -1.63 16.28 5.76
N MET A 87 -0.89 15.15 5.77
CA MET A 87 0.52 15.11 6.11
C MET A 87 1.35 15.81 5.04
N GLY A 88 1.13 15.51 3.77
CA GLY A 88 1.80 16.17 2.65
C GLY A 88 1.51 17.67 2.62
N VAL A 89 0.28 18.08 2.92
CA VAL A 89 -0.08 19.52 3.07
C VAL A 89 0.69 20.18 4.22
N GLU A 90 0.77 19.52 5.39
CA GLU A 90 1.51 20.06 6.55
C GLU A 90 3.01 20.19 6.22
N LEU A 91 3.62 19.17 5.58
CA LEU A 91 5.03 19.20 5.21
C LEU A 91 5.33 20.22 4.12
N ALA A 92 4.45 20.39 3.14
CA ALA A 92 4.58 21.43 2.11
C ALA A 92 4.58 22.84 2.71
N ASN A 93 3.73 23.09 3.72
CA ASN A 93 3.70 24.36 4.44
C ASN A 93 4.96 24.62 5.30
N GLN A 94 5.78 23.58 5.52
CA GLN A 94 7.02 23.63 6.29
C GLN A 94 8.27 23.52 5.40
N ASP A 95 8.14 23.66 4.08
CA ASP A 95 9.21 23.47 3.08
C ASP A 95 9.94 22.11 3.20
N ALA A 96 9.24 21.08 3.67
CA ALA A 96 9.76 19.72 3.90
C ALA A 96 9.34 18.73 2.80
N VAL A 97 9.00 19.24 1.62
CA VAL A 97 8.69 18.46 0.42
C VAL A 97 9.74 18.75 -0.65
N THR A 98 10.27 17.72 -1.25
CA THR A 98 11.22 17.81 -2.37
C THR A 98 10.48 17.90 -3.70
N GLU A 99 10.74 18.94 -4.49
CA GLU A 99 10.30 19.00 -5.90
C GLU A 99 11.19 18.11 -6.77
N LEU A 100 10.59 17.16 -7.50
CA LEU A 100 11.35 16.21 -8.32
C LEU A 100 11.48 16.68 -9.75
N ASN A 101 10.41 17.09 -10.40
CA ASN A 101 10.37 17.51 -11.80
C ASN A 101 11.08 16.56 -12.77
N GLN A 102 11.11 15.25 -12.47
CA GLN A 102 11.70 14.20 -13.30
C GLN A 102 10.65 13.69 -14.28
N SER A 103 11.01 13.49 -15.54
CA SER A 103 10.09 13.02 -16.59
C SER A 103 10.79 12.05 -17.52
N ILE A 104 10.15 10.91 -17.80
CA ILE A 104 10.65 9.87 -18.69
C ILE A 104 9.52 9.43 -19.61
N THR A 105 9.80 9.40 -20.91
CA THR A 105 8.91 8.87 -21.95
C THR A 105 9.47 7.57 -22.49
N LYS A 106 8.67 6.51 -22.46
CA LYS A 106 8.97 5.20 -23.05
C LYS A 106 7.73 4.65 -23.73
N ASN A 107 7.89 4.08 -24.90
CA ASN A 107 6.82 3.41 -25.66
C ASN A 107 5.54 4.26 -25.81
N GLY A 108 5.70 5.58 -25.98
CA GLY A 108 4.60 6.53 -26.12
C GLY A 108 4.01 7.03 -24.81
N VAL A 109 4.37 6.48 -23.65
CA VAL A 109 3.86 6.88 -22.35
C VAL A 109 4.87 7.74 -21.60
N THR A 110 4.44 8.91 -21.13
CA THR A 110 5.24 9.82 -20.30
C THR A 110 4.83 9.70 -18.84
N VAL A 111 5.79 9.37 -17.98
CA VAL A 111 5.64 9.43 -16.53
C VAL A 111 6.43 10.63 -16.02
N LYS A 112 5.80 11.47 -15.23
CA LYS A 112 6.43 12.59 -14.54
C LYS A 112 6.28 12.41 -13.03
N LEU A 113 7.39 12.42 -12.30
CA LEU A 113 7.38 12.54 -10.85
C LEU A 113 7.46 14.00 -10.46
N THR A 114 6.57 14.43 -9.58
CA THR A 114 6.36 15.86 -9.25
C THR A 114 6.94 16.25 -7.91
N SER A 115 6.72 15.44 -6.89
CA SER A 115 7.25 15.71 -5.55
C SER A 115 7.44 14.44 -4.73
N ALA A 116 8.27 14.52 -3.70
CA ALA A 116 8.40 13.49 -2.68
C ALA A 116 8.61 14.12 -1.30
N TYR A 117 8.20 13.39 -0.26
CA TYR A 117 8.58 13.68 1.12
C TYR A 117 8.95 12.40 1.87
N PHE A 118 9.76 12.56 2.90
CA PHE A 118 10.04 11.53 3.90
C PHE A 118 10.07 12.17 5.28
N ASP A 119 9.01 12.00 6.06
CA ASP A 119 8.91 12.61 7.39
C ASP A 119 9.63 11.80 8.48
N GLY A 120 10.21 10.66 8.13
CA GLY A 120 10.86 9.71 9.04
C GLY A 120 10.06 8.43 9.28
N ASN A 121 8.76 8.41 8.99
CA ASN A 121 7.89 7.24 9.10
C ASN A 121 7.30 6.83 7.75
N VAL A 122 6.97 7.82 6.92
CA VAL A 122 6.25 7.65 5.66
C VAL A 122 7.00 8.34 4.54
N VAL A 123 7.18 7.62 3.43
CA VAL A 123 7.62 8.16 2.15
C VAL A 123 6.41 8.34 1.25
N SER A 124 6.28 9.51 0.66
CA SER A 124 5.26 9.76 -0.36
C SER A 124 5.91 10.26 -1.64
N ILE A 125 5.40 9.79 -2.76
CA ILE A 125 5.84 10.19 -4.10
C ILE A 125 4.59 10.49 -4.90
N THR A 126 4.56 11.68 -5.51
CA THR A 126 3.49 12.09 -6.40
C THR A 126 3.97 12.17 -7.82
N GLY A 127 3.08 11.93 -8.75
CA GLY A 127 3.41 11.99 -10.16
C GLY A 127 2.19 12.13 -11.06
N PHE A 128 2.47 12.14 -12.34
CA PHE A 128 1.51 12.23 -13.42
C PHE A 128 1.89 11.24 -14.52
N VAL A 129 0.89 10.61 -15.13
CA VAL A 129 1.04 9.82 -16.35
C VAL A 129 0.12 10.37 -17.43
N ASP A 130 0.62 10.51 -18.65
CA ASP A 130 -0.14 11.13 -19.74
C ASP A 130 -1.28 10.25 -20.30
N GLU A 131 -2.18 10.86 -21.08
CA GLU A 131 -3.47 10.30 -21.52
C GLU A 131 -3.34 9.19 -22.58
N ASP A 132 -2.20 9.01 -23.21
CA ASP A 132 -1.99 7.97 -24.24
C ASP A 132 -2.00 6.54 -23.66
N VAL A 133 -2.28 6.43 -22.36
CA VAL A 133 -2.48 5.16 -21.67
C VAL A 133 -3.93 4.73 -21.86
N GLU A 134 -4.17 3.58 -22.49
CA GLU A 134 -5.51 2.98 -22.55
C GLU A 134 -6.11 2.84 -21.13
N LYS A 135 -7.44 2.94 -21.04
CA LYS A 135 -8.16 2.80 -19.76
C LYS A 135 -7.68 1.54 -19.06
N GLY A 136 -7.29 1.69 -17.79
CA GLY A 136 -6.83 0.59 -16.97
C GLY A 136 -7.86 -0.54 -16.88
N HIS A 137 -7.36 -1.76 -16.73
CA HIS A 137 -8.17 -2.98 -16.69
C HIS A 137 -8.86 -3.23 -15.34
N ASN A 138 -8.65 -2.38 -14.33
CA ASN A 138 -9.37 -2.52 -13.08
C ASN A 138 -10.84 -2.10 -13.24
N GLU A 139 -11.71 -2.54 -12.32
CA GLU A 139 -13.15 -2.28 -12.35
C GLU A 139 -13.51 -0.79 -12.39
N LYS A 140 -12.59 0.09 -11.97
CA LYS A 140 -12.77 1.55 -11.94
C LYS A 140 -12.21 2.25 -13.18
N GLY A 141 -11.51 1.54 -14.08
CA GLY A 141 -10.83 2.13 -15.24
C GLY A 141 -9.65 3.02 -14.88
N GLU A 142 -9.01 2.77 -13.74
CA GLU A 142 -7.83 3.49 -13.26
C GLU A 142 -6.55 2.91 -13.86
N VAL A 143 -5.49 3.73 -13.86
CA VAL A 143 -4.16 3.29 -14.30
C VAL A 143 -3.59 2.25 -13.32
N SER A 144 -3.00 1.19 -13.84
CA SER A 144 -2.24 0.20 -13.06
C SER A 144 -0.75 0.36 -13.30
N PHE A 145 0.04 0.17 -12.25
CA PHE A 145 1.50 0.24 -12.29
C PHE A 145 2.10 -1.06 -11.75
N ASP A 146 3.06 -1.61 -12.50
CA ASP A 146 4.01 -2.60 -11.99
C ASP A 146 5.31 -1.88 -11.66
N VAL A 147 5.63 -1.75 -10.38
CA VAL A 147 6.71 -0.90 -9.86
C VAL A 147 7.55 -1.64 -8.84
N ASN A 148 8.88 -1.49 -8.93
CA ASN A 148 9.83 -1.95 -7.94
C ASN A 148 10.59 -0.77 -7.32
N PHE A 149 10.90 -0.90 -6.03
CA PHE A 149 11.67 0.06 -5.27
C PHE A 149 13.02 -0.55 -4.87
N GLU A 150 14.08 0.27 -4.81
CA GLU A 150 15.45 -0.14 -4.41
C GLU A 150 15.97 -1.36 -5.18
N HIS A 151 15.57 -1.56 -6.44
CA HIS A 151 15.93 -2.72 -7.27
C HIS A 151 15.44 -4.08 -6.71
N ASN A 152 14.51 -4.07 -5.77
CA ASN A 152 13.86 -5.30 -5.30
C ASN A 152 13.04 -5.93 -6.44
N LYS A 153 12.69 -7.21 -6.32
CA LYS A 153 12.00 -7.95 -7.38
C LYS A 153 10.66 -8.48 -6.90
N GLY A 154 9.63 -8.13 -7.66
CA GLY A 154 8.29 -8.71 -7.51
C GLY A 154 7.72 -8.53 -6.11
N ASP A 155 7.01 -9.55 -5.63
CA ASP A 155 6.27 -9.53 -4.37
C ASP A 155 7.17 -9.51 -3.11
N HIS A 156 8.48 -9.70 -3.28
CA HIS A 156 9.47 -9.60 -2.19
C HIS A 156 10.00 -8.18 -1.98
N ASP A 157 9.41 -7.18 -2.62
CA ASP A 157 9.77 -5.78 -2.37
C ASP A 157 9.11 -5.30 -1.06
N PRO A 158 9.89 -5.03 0.01
CA PRO A 158 9.35 -4.66 1.32
C PRO A 158 8.58 -3.33 1.30
N TRP A 159 8.83 -2.46 0.30
CA TRP A 159 8.10 -1.21 0.12
C TRP A 159 6.64 -1.42 -0.29
N LEU A 160 6.31 -2.59 -0.87
CA LEU A 160 4.95 -2.91 -1.29
C LEU A 160 4.04 -3.28 -0.11
N ASN A 161 4.60 -3.77 1.01
CA ASN A 161 3.83 -4.25 2.16
C ASN A 161 3.02 -3.15 2.87
N GLY A 162 3.48 -1.91 2.85
CA GLY A 162 2.78 -0.78 3.47
C GLY A 162 2.49 0.33 2.47
N LYS A 163 2.22 -0.03 1.20
CA LYS A 163 1.99 0.91 0.11
C LYS A 163 0.50 1.13 -0.15
N SER A 164 0.05 2.37 -0.09
CA SER A 164 -1.20 2.82 -0.70
C SER A 164 -0.94 3.49 -2.05
N ASN A 165 -1.92 3.39 -2.93
CA ASN A 165 -1.89 3.95 -4.27
C ASN A 165 -3.18 4.72 -4.52
N ASP A 166 -3.08 6.05 -4.59
CA ASP A 166 -4.17 6.94 -4.92
C ASP A 166 -3.99 7.46 -6.35
N ILE A 167 -5.06 7.36 -7.15
CA ILE A 167 -5.05 7.77 -8.56
C ILE A 167 -6.26 8.65 -8.82
N LYS A 168 -6.04 9.73 -9.55
CA LYS A 168 -7.09 10.64 -9.94
C LYS A 168 -6.97 11.04 -11.39
N ARG A 169 -8.07 10.86 -12.15
CA ARG A 169 -8.13 11.29 -13.54
C ARG A 169 -8.19 12.82 -13.61
N VAL A 170 -7.36 13.40 -14.49
CA VAL A 170 -7.32 14.82 -14.82
C VAL A 170 -7.48 15.01 -16.33
N GLU A 171 -7.49 16.26 -16.83
CA GLU A 171 -7.83 16.57 -18.23
C GLU A 171 -6.97 15.82 -19.26
N ASN A 172 -5.65 15.64 -18.97
CA ASN A 172 -4.71 15.06 -19.94
C ASN A 172 -3.96 13.84 -19.38
N GLY A 173 -4.61 13.05 -18.49
CA GLY A 173 -3.99 11.87 -17.91
C GLY A 173 -4.43 11.58 -16.50
N TYR A 174 -3.51 11.09 -15.68
CA TYR A 174 -3.79 10.69 -14.31
C TYR A 174 -2.72 11.23 -13.37
N ASN A 175 -3.14 11.94 -12.32
CA ASN A 175 -2.31 12.17 -11.16
C ASN A 175 -2.29 10.92 -10.29
N PHE A 176 -1.16 10.60 -9.70
CA PHE A 176 -1.02 9.51 -8.76
C PHE A 176 -0.20 9.91 -7.53
N GLN A 177 -0.45 9.22 -6.43
CA GLN A 177 0.35 9.27 -5.21
C GLN A 177 0.64 7.84 -4.76
N TRP A 178 1.89 7.54 -4.51
CA TRP A 178 2.32 6.37 -3.75
C TRP A 178 2.72 6.82 -2.35
N LYS A 179 2.09 6.23 -1.36
CA LYS A 179 2.38 6.50 0.04
C LYS A 179 2.76 5.20 0.71
N MET A 180 3.95 5.15 1.32
CA MET A 180 4.57 3.93 1.79
C MET A 180 5.08 4.12 3.21
N VAL A 181 4.76 3.17 4.09
CA VAL A 181 5.39 3.10 5.42
C VAL A 181 6.84 2.65 5.23
N TYR A 182 7.79 3.35 5.88
CA TYR A 182 9.20 3.02 5.77
C TYR A 182 9.49 1.58 6.26
N PRO A 183 10.03 0.68 5.40
CA PRO A 183 9.99 -0.76 5.66
C PRO A 183 11.17 -1.29 6.48
N TYR A 184 12.14 -0.45 6.87
CA TYR A 184 13.35 -0.91 7.54
C TYR A 184 13.38 -0.55 9.03
N LYS A 185 14.04 -1.40 9.84
CA LYS A 185 14.21 -1.17 11.29
C LYS A 185 15.01 0.10 11.59
N SER A 186 16.06 0.36 10.80
CA SER A 186 16.94 1.53 10.96
C SER A 186 16.77 2.51 9.83
N PHE A 187 16.78 3.80 10.15
CA PHE A 187 16.72 4.86 9.15
C PHE A 187 18.10 5.13 8.54
N LYS A 188 18.11 5.37 7.22
CA LYS A 188 19.27 5.89 6.50
C LYS A 188 19.09 7.39 6.31
N GLU A 189 19.98 8.20 6.86
CA GLU A 189 20.00 9.63 6.59
C GLU A 189 20.31 9.90 5.11
N ASN A 190 19.53 10.78 4.46
CA ASN A 190 19.76 11.28 3.09
C ASN A 190 20.09 10.17 2.10
N SER A 191 19.09 9.44 1.65
CA SER A 191 19.24 8.38 0.66
C SER A 191 18.59 8.74 -0.67
N THR A 192 18.99 8.04 -1.71
CA THR A 192 18.28 8.01 -2.99
C THR A 192 17.45 6.73 -3.02
N LEU A 193 16.17 6.86 -3.36
CA LEU A 193 15.27 5.73 -3.59
C LEU A 193 15.17 5.48 -5.10
N PRO A 194 15.85 4.46 -5.64
CA PRO A 194 15.68 4.08 -7.04
C PRO A 194 14.31 3.43 -7.23
N ILE A 195 13.62 3.81 -8.31
CA ILE A 195 12.32 3.25 -8.70
C ILE A 195 12.39 2.83 -10.16
N THR A 196 11.88 1.65 -10.45
CA THR A 196 11.67 1.17 -11.81
C THR A 196 10.20 0.81 -12.01
N ILE A 197 9.54 1.46 -12.97
CA ILE A 197 8.21 1.07 -13.43
C ILE A 197 8.39 0.16 -14.64
N HIS A 198 7.87 -1.06 -14.58
CA HIS A 198 8.02 -2.08 -15.63
C HIS A 198 6.83 -2.15 -16.57
N ASN A 199 5.66 -1.78 -16.08
CA ASN A 199 4.41 -1.87 -16.82
C ASN A 199 3.44 -0.76 -16.39
N ILE A 200 2.75 -0.17 -17.36
CA ILE A 200 1.66 0.79 -17.15
C ILE A 200 0.50 0.34 -18.04
N ASN A 201 -0.57 -0.18 -17.45
CA ASN A 201 -1.75 -0.69 -18.16
C ASN A 201 -1.44 -1.67 -19.31
N GLY A 202 -0.49 -2.59 -19.11
CA GLY A 202 -0.07 -3.54 -20.14
C GLY A 202 1.04 -3.03 -21.07
N ILE A 203 1.35 -1.75 -21.07
CA ILE A 203 2.47 -1.19 -21.83
C ILE A 203 3.75 -1.45 -21.06
N LYS A 204 4.56 -2.39 -21.55
CA LYS A 204 5.86 -2.73 -20.95
C LYS A 204 6.90 -1.67 -21.27
N GLY A 205 7.78 -1.37 -20.31
CA GLY A 205 8.88 -0.42 -20.46
C GLY A 205 9.76 -0.42 -19.22
N GLU A 206 10.73 0.49 -19.18
CA GLU A 206 11.55 0.75 -17.98
C GLU A 206 11.63 2.26 -17.79
N TRP A 207 10.79 2.79 -16.90
CA TRP A 207 10.86 4.16 -16.46
C TRP A 207 11.63 4.18 -15.15
N ASN A 208 12.93 4.52 -15.22
CA ASN A 208 13.85 4.47 -14.08
C ASN A 208 14.04 5.86 -13.48
N PHE A 209 13.73 6.01 -12.19
CA PHE A 209 13.86 7.25 -11.46
C PHE A 209 14.75 7.07 -10.25
N ASP A 210 15.55 8.09 -9.95
CA ASP A 210 16.33 8.19 -8.71
C ASP A 210 15.75 9.33 -7.87
N ILE A 211 15.06 8.98 -6.79
CA ILE A 211 14.34 9.95 -5.97
C ILE A 211 15.18 10.31 -4.75
N PRO A 212 15.63 11.57 -4.61
CA PRO A 212 16.27 12.01 -3.39
C PRO A 212 15.23 12.07 -2.29
N ILE A 213 15.43 11.28 -1.23
CA ILE A 213 14.64 11.31 -0.02
C ILE A 213 15.50 11.83 1.12
N GLN A 214 15.10 12.96 1.70
CA GLN A 214 15.72 13.53 2.87
C GLN A 214 14.84 13.25 4.07
N GLN A 215 15.39 12.48 5.02
CA GLN A 215 14.67 12.18 6.24
C GLN A 215 14.60 13.41 7.15
N GLU A 216 13.41 13.77 7.57
CA GLU A 216 13.19 14.71 8.65
C GLU A 216 13.54 14.07 10.01
N LYS A 217 14.08 14.89 10.93
CA LYS A 217 14.42 14.42 12.28
C LYS A 217 13.20 13.85 12.97
N ASN A 218 13.32 12.65 13.50
CA ASN A 218 12.33 12.03 14.36
C ASN A 218 12.87 11.86 15.78
N ARG A 219 11.97 11.64 16.73
CA ARG A 219 12.27 11.32 18.12
C ARG A 219 11.69 9.97 18.44
N THR A 220 12.47 9.13 19.09
CA THR A 220 12.03 7.80 19.56
C THR A 220 11.66 7.87 21.03
N LEU A 221 10.45 7.41 21.35
CA LEU A 221 9.99 7.17 22.71
C LEU A 221 10.04 5.67 22.98
N ALA A 222 11.08 5.21 23.66
CA ALA A 222 11.20 3.80 24.05
C ALA A 222 10.22 3.46 25.18
N ILE A 223 9.46 2.39 25.03
CA ILE A 223 8.36 2.00 25.94
C ILE A 223 8.64 0.63 26.54
N ASN A 224 8.72 -0.42 25.72
CA ASN A 224 8.99 -1.82 26.12
C ASN A 224 7.99 -2.37 27.14
N GLN A 225 6.69 -2.11 26.97
CA GLN A 225 5.64 -2.63 27.84
C GLN A 225 4.91 -3.78 27.14
N GLU A 226 4.77 -4.90 27.87
CA GLU A 226 4.07 -6.10 27.38
C GLU A 226 2.72 -6.29 28.07
N GLN A 227 1.74 -6.76 27.31
CA GLN A 227 0.42 -7.20 27.80
C GLN A 227 0.11 -8.58 27.23
N GLY A 228 -0.09 -9.56 28.10
CA GLY A 228 -0.52 -10.91 27.72
C GLY A 228 -2.03 -11.09 27.79
N TYR A 229 -2.54 -11.97 26.92
CA TYR A 229 -3.92 -12.44 26.85
C TYR A 229 -3.93 -13.97 26.80
N PRO A 230 -3.77 -14.65 27.96
CA PRO A 230 -3.59 -16.10 27.99
C PRO A 230 -4.77 -16.90 27.43
N GLU A 231 -6.00 -16.40 27.60
CA GLU A 231 -7.21 -17.04 27.08
C GLU A 231 -7.30 -17.01 25.54
N ASP A 232 -6.59 -16.07 24.91
CA ASP A 232 -6.54 -15.88 23.46
C ASP A 232 -5.21 -16.35 22.87
N GLU A 233 -4.29 -16.80 23.74
CA GLU A 233 -2.93 -17.23 23.35
C GLU A 233 -2.18 -16.13 22.58
N VAL A 234 -2.37 -14.86 22.99
CA VAL A 234 -1.81 -13.66 22.37
C VAL A 234 -0.97 -12.88 23.39
N LYS A 235 0.15 -12.31 22.94
CA LYS A 235 0.92 -11.29 23.65
C LYS A 235 1.15 -10.09 22.74
N ILE A 236 1.09 -8.91 23.33
CA ILE A 236 1.36 -7.64 22.62
C ILE A 236 2.43 -6.89 23.41
N ARG A 237 3.51 -6.49 22.76
CA ARG A 237 4.54 -5.64 23.35
C ARG A 237 4.64 -4.34 22.57
N ILE A 238 4.34 -3.22 23.20
CA ILE A 238 4.62 -1.90 22.64
C ILE A 238 6.10 -1.63 22.85
N LYS A 239 6.86 -1.55 21.76
CA LYS A 239 8.32 -1.32 21.81
C LYS A 239 8.65 0.14 21.91
N GLU A 240 8.20 0.92 20.96
CA GLU A 240 8.55 2.33 20.83
C GLU A 240 7.56 3.10 19.95
N ILE A 241 7.55 4.41 20.09
CA ILE A 241 6.84 5.33 19.21
C ILE A 241 7.86 6.27 18.59
N HIS A 242 7.88 6.37 17.27
CA HIS A 242 8.63 7.37 16.54
C HIS A 242 7.74 8.57 16.26
N THR A 243 8.15 9.75 16.68
CA THR A 243 7.42 11.00 16.40
C THR A 243 8.22 11.82 15.40
N ALA A 244 7.58 12.21 14.31
CA ALA A 244 8.14 13.01 13.24
C ALA A 244 7.44 14.39 13.14
N LYS A 245 7.76 15.19 12.11
CA LYS A 245 7.15 16.51 11.91
C LYS A 245 5.66 16.46 11.69
N ALA A 246 5.17 15.54 10.87
CA ALA A 246 3.77 15.48 10.46
C ALA A 246 3.06 14.18 10.87
N SER A 247 3.80 13.11 11.17
CA SER A 247 3.25 11.82 11.61
C SER A 247 3.87 11.31 12.90
N SER A 248 3.37 10.17 13.34
CA SER A 248 4.05 9.27 14.27
C SER A 248 3.93 7.84 13.76
N SER A 249 4.76 6.94 14.26
CA SER A 249 4.57 5.51 14.03
C SER A 249 4.74 4.73 15.32
N LEU A 250 3.95 3.68 15.46
CA LEU A 250 4.04 2.70 16.54
C LEU A 250 4.82 1.49 16.05
N ILE A 251 5.84 1.08 16.81
CA ILE A 251 6.50 -0.21 16.64
C ILE A 251 6.06 -1.11 17.79
N TYR A 252 5.49 -2.25 17.44
CA TYR A 252 5.02 -3.24 18.41
C TYR A 252 5.32 -4.65 17.93
N GLU A 253 5.45 -5.55 18.88
CA GLU A 253 5.54 -6.98 18.65
C GLU A 253 4.25 -7.65 19.07
N THR A 254 3.87 -8.66 18.33
CA THR A 254 2.81 -9.58 18.69
C THR A 254 3.34 -11.00 18.72
N VAL A 255 2.78 -11.84 19.58
CA VAL A 255 2.99 -13.28 19.53
C VAL A 255 1.62 -13.92 19.50
N GLU A 256 1.33 -14.62 18.41
CA GLU A 256 0.09 -15.35 18.18
C GLU A 256 0.38 -16.84 18.01
N LYS A 257 -0.52 -17.68 18.47
CA LYS A 257 -0.38 -19.13 18.31
C LYS A 257 -0.55 -19.62 16.88
N TYR A 258 -1.39 -18.95 16.10
CA TYR A 258 -1.75 -19.40 14.77
C TYR A 258 -1.25 -18.44 13.70
N LYS A 259 -0.63 -19.00 12.66
CA LYS A 259 -0.18 -18.22 11.50
C LYS A 259 -1.37 -17.51 10.82
N GLY A 260 -1.19 -16.23 10.56
CA GLY A 260 -2.21 -15.40 9.91
C GLY A 260 -3.20 -14.72 10.85
N ASP A 261 -3.14 -14.98 12.16
CA ASP A 261 -3.81 -14.12 13.13
C ASP A 261 -3.19 -12.72 13.05
N ASP A 262 -4.01 -11.68 13.17
CA ASP A 262 -3.56 -10.28 13.10
C ASP A 262 -4.16 -9.46 14.24
N ILE A 263 -3.36 -8.54 14.76
CA ILE A 263 -3.77 -7.66 15.86
C ILE A 263 -3.92 -6.24 15.34
N TYR A 264 -5.15 -5.76 15.27
CA TYR A 264 -5.45 -4.36 15.05
C TYR A 264 -5.42 -3.60 16.36
N ILE A 265 -4.77 -2.44 16.33
CA ILE A 265 -4.63 -1.60 17.52
C ILE A 265 -5.25 -0.24 17.26
N LYS A 266 -6.03 0.27 18.21
CA LYS A 266 -6.49 1.65 18.30
C LYS A 266 -5.93 2.23 19.58
N ALA A 267 -5.55 3.50 19.61
CA ALA A 267 -5.07 4.16 20.83
C ALA A 267 -5.88 5.41 21.14
N VAL A 268 -5.97 5.72 22.44
CA VAL A 268 -6.60 6.94 22.97
C VAL A 268 -5.66 7.53 24.00
N ASP A 269 -5.38 8.84 23.93
CA ASP A 269 -4.54 9.48 24.92
C ASP A 269 -5.29 9.88 26.20
N ASN A 270 -4.54 10.34 27.20
CA ASN A 270 -5.12 10.80 28.49
C ASN A 270 -5.99 12.06 28.38
N LYS A 271 -6.11 12.66 27.19
CA LYS A 271 -7.00 13.79 26.89
C LYS A 271 -8.22 13.40 26.07
N GLY A 272 -8.33 12.10 25.70
CA GLY A 272 -9.44 11.55 24.94
C GLY A 272 -9.29 11.66 23.41
N LYS A 273 -8.15 12.13 22.88
CA LYS A 273 -7.91 12.10 21.42
C LYS A 273 -7.67 10.67 20.97
N VAL A 274 -8.40 10.27 19.92
CA VAL A 274 -8.26 8.97 19.28
C VAL A 274 -7.18 9.03 18.23
N TYR A 275 -6.20 8.15 18.31
CA TYR A 275 -5.18 7.92 17.29
C TYR A 275 -5.61 6.74 16.43
N ARG A 276 -5.78 7.00 15.15
CA ARG A 276 -6.06 5.97 14.15
C ARG A 276 -4.74 5.54 13.53
N PHE A 277 -4.61 4.25 13.33
CA PHE A 277 -3.47 3.68 12.63
C PHE A 277 -3.84 3.53 11.16
N GLY A 278 -2.94 4.00 10.30
CA GLY A 278 -3.02 3.82 8.87
C GLY A 278 -2.39 2.50 8.42
N GLU A 279 -1.76 2.54 7.26
CA GLU A 279 -1.04 1.40 6.72
C GLU A 279 0.09 0.95 7.66
N GLY A 280 0.46 -0.31 7.57
CA GLY A 280 1.52 -0.92 8.35
C GLY A 280 2.46 -1.72 7.48
N THR A 281 3.68 -1.94 7.98
CA THR A 281 4.66 -2.83 7.36
C THR A 281 5.19 -3.83 8.37
N LEU A 282 5.37 -5.07 7.93
CA LEU A 282 6.01 -6.11 8.68
C LEU A 282 7.53 -5.86 8.66
N LEU A 283 8.13 -5.66 9.82
CA LEU A 283 9.57 -5.45 9.96
C LEU A 283 10.33 -6.75 10.17
N ASP A 284 9.67 -7.74 10.78
CA ASP A 284 10.25 -9.04 11.12
C ASP A 284 9.14 -10.04 11.42
N GLU A 285 9.35 -11.30 11.05
CA GLU A 285 8.49 -12.41 11.44
C GLU A 285 9.37 -13.60 11.80
N LEU A 286 9.09 -14.23 12.94
CA LEU A 286 9.81 -15.38 13.45
C LEU A 286 8.82 -16.47 13.85
N GLU A 287 8.98 -17.65 13.30
CA GLU A 287 8.29 -18.85 13.80
C GLU A 287 8.99 -19.34 15.07
N GLN A 288 8.22 -19.56 16.11
CA GLN A 288 8.67 -20.05 17.42
C GLN A 288 8.01 -21.39 17.75
N GLU A 289 8.53 -22.08 18.77
CA GLU A 289 7.99 -23.38 19.20
C GLU A 289 6.49 -23.31 19.56
N ASP A 290 6.05 -22.17 20.11
CA ASP A 290 4.68 -21.95 20.63
C ASP A 290 3.86 -20.95 19.78
N GLY A 291 4.30 -20.60 18.56
CA GLY A 291 3.55 -19.66 17.73
C GLY A 291 4.40 -18.80 16.79
N TYR A 292 3.87 -17.67 16.43
CA TYR A 292 4.46 -16.73 15.48
C TYR A 292 4.68 -15.38 16.15
N GLN A 293 5.89 -14.86 16.07
CA GLN A 293 6.20 -13.52 16.56
C GLN A 293 6.36 -12.58 15.38
N SER A 294 5.57 -11.52 15.34
CA SER A 294 5.65 -10.48 14.32
C SER A 294 6.08 -9.15 14.93
N THR A 295 6.93 -8.41 14.24
CA THR A 295 7.26 -7.02 14.56
C THR A 295 6.67 -6.11 13.50
N MET A 296 5.76 -5.25 13.88
CA MET A 296 5.04 -4.35 12.99
C MET A 296 5.43 -2.90 13.23
N ARG A 297 5.48 -2.12 12.16
CA ARG A 297 5.41 -0.65 12.20
C ARG A 297 4.09 -0.22 11.60
N ARG A 298 3.32 0.60 12.33
CA ARG A 298 2.12 1.22 11.76
C ARG A 298 2.19 2.73 11.86
N GLU A 299 1.87 3.41 10.77
CA GLU A 299 1.67 4.85 10.75
C GLU A 299 0.51 5.22 11.68
N MET A 300 0.63 6.34 12.37
CA MET A 300 -0.44 6.95 13.14
C MET A 300 -0.40 8.48 13.00
N THR A 301 -1.54 9.11 13.24
CA THR A 301 -1.58 10.58 13.29
C THR A 301 -0.60 11.11 14.31
N LYS A 302 -0.03 12.30 14.03
CA LYS A 302 0.98 12.93 14.89
C LYS A 302 0.58 12.91 16.36
N LEU A 303 1.48 12.39 17.19
CA LEU A 303 1.32 12.35 18.64
C LEU A 303 1.43 13.76 19.22
N ASN A 304 0.51 14.12 20.08
CA ASN A 304 0.60 15.39 20.79
C ASN A 304 1.75 15.34 21.80
N SER A 305 2.54 16.41 21.89
CA SER A 305 3.71 16.47 22.79
C SER A 305 3.37 16.57 24.28
N ASP A 306 2.14 16.93 24.61
CA ASP A 306 1.66 17.26 25.96
C ASP A 306 0.79 16.16 26.58
N ILE A 307 0.89 14.93 26.09
CA ILE A 307 0.22 13.75 26.64
C ILE A 307 1.19 12.92 27.49
N THR A 308 0.63 12.22 28.46
CA THR A 308 1.39 11.43 29.44
C THR A 308 1.16 9.93 29.31
N SER A 309 0.09 9.51 28.65
CA SER A 309 -0.21 8.09 28.46
C SER A 309 -1.07 7.84 27.23
N LEU A 310 -1.00 6.60 26.73
CA LEU A 310 -1.86 6.04 25.69
C LEU A 310 -2.56 4.78 26.22
N THR A 311 -3.85 4.70 26.04
CA THR A 311 -4.62 3.46 26.25
C THR A 311 -4.82 2.79 24.89
N PHE A 312 -4.32 1.56 24.77
CA PHE A 312 -4.43 0.73 23.57
C PHE A 312 -5.66 -0.15 23.67
N TYR A 313 -6.39 -0.28 22.56
CA TYR A 313 -7.58 -1.11 22.39
C TYR A 313 -7.30 -2.12 21.29
N PRO A 314 -6.69 -3.26 21.61
CA PRO A 314 -6.36 -4.26 20.60
C PRO A 314 -7.60 -5.08 20.23
N GLN A 315 -7.60 -5.56 19.00
CA GLN A 315 -8.62 -6.41 18.41
C GLN A 315 -7.96 -7.55 17.66
N LEU A 316 -8.25 -8.78 18.02
CA LEU A 316 -7.76 -9.97 17.35
C LEU A 316 -8.64 -10.31 16.14
N SER A 317 -8.04 -10.35 14.98
CA SER A 317 -8.60 -10.93 13.75
C SER A 317 -8.01 -12.31 13.56
N ALA A 318 -8.76 -13.33 13.91
CA ALA A 318 -8.28 -14.70 13.88
C ALA A 318 -8.41 -15.30 12.48
N ALA A 319 -7.32 -15.87 11.96
CA ALA A 319 -7.31 -16.64 10.73
C ALA A 319 -7.75 -18.09 11.01
N ASP A 320 -8.28 -18.73 9.99
CA ASP A 320 -8.58 -20.17 10.00
C ASP A 320 -7.84 -20.85 8.83
N PRO A 321 -7.06 -21.89 9.06
CA PRO A 321 -6.40 -22.60 7.97
C PRO A 321 -7.40 -23.02 6.90
N LYS A 322 -7.06 -22.81 5.61
CA LYS A 322 -7.92 -23.22 4.51
C LYS A 322 -8.18 -24.72 4.60
N VAL A 323 -9.45 -25.08 4.53
CA VAL A 323 -9.90 -26.48 4.46
C VAL A 323 -10.05 -26.89 3.02
N GLN A 324 -9.93 -28.20 2.75
CA GLN A 324 -9.90 -28.69 1.38
C GLN A 324 -10.66 -30.02 1.21
N GLN A 325 -11.22 -30.23 0.01
CA GLN A 325 -11.92 -31.46 -0.37
C GLN A 325 -11.75 -31.75 -1.84
N LEU A 326 -11.50 -33.02 -2.17
CA LEU A 326 -11.51 -33.48 -3.55
C LEU A 326 -12.95 -33.49 -4.10
N LEU A 327 -13.16 -32.97 -5.31
CA LEU A 327 -14.50 -32.82 -5.91
C LEU A 327 -15.08 -34.10 -6.53
N ASN A 328 -14.54 -35.26 -6.18
CA ASN A 328 -15.03 -36.56 -6.68
C ASN A 328 -16.32 -37.06 -6.00
N ILE A 329 -16.87 -36.32 -5.05
CA ILE A 329 -18.12 -36.58 -4.34
C ILE A 329 -19.09 -35.42 -4.49
N LYS A 330 -20.39 -35.73 -4.66
CA LYS A 330 -21.43 -34.74 -4.93
C LYS A 330 -21.82 -33.90 -3.72
N SER A 331 -21.81 -34.50 -2.52
CA SER A 331 -22.17 -33.80 -1.30
C SER A 331 -21.18 -34.12 -0.17
N PHE A 332 -20.79 -33.11 0.60
CA PHE A 332 -19.85 -33.22 1.71
C PHE A 332 -19.95 -32.02 2.62
N THR A 333 -19.29 -32.10 3.78
CA THR A 333 -19.19 -30.99 4.71
C THR A 333 -17.74 -30.65 4.97
N LEU A 334 -17.34 -29.39 4.73
CA LEU A 334 -16.12 -28.82 5.24
C LEU A 334 -16.39 -28.15 6.60
N LYS A 335 -15.48 -28.29 7.52
CA LYS A 335 -15.58 -27.67 8.85
C LYS A 335 -14.36 -26.83 9.11
N SER A 336 -14.57 -25.66 9.70
CA SER A 336 -13.50 -24.86 10.26
C SER A 336 -12.68 -25.69 11.24
N THR A 337 -11.37 -25.48 11.27
CA THR A 337 -10.48 -26.17 12.20
C THR A 337 -10.46 -25.54 13.59
N ARG A 338 -10.81 -24.25 13.69
CA ARG A 338 -10.75 -23.47 14.94
C ARG A 338 -12.12 -23.03 15.47
N PHE A 339 -13.12 -22.90 14.59
CA PHE A 339 -14.41 -22.28 14.92
C PHE A 339 -15.59 -23.19 14.64
N ASN A 340 -16.71 -22.91 15.23
CA ASN A 340 -17.94 -23.66 14.94
C ASN A 340 -18.60 -23.17 13.64
N LEU A 341 -17.83 -23.20 12.54
CA LEU A 341 -18.28 -22.85 11.21
C LEU A 341 -18.21 -24.05 10.30
N GLY A 342 -19.08 -24.11 9.31
CA GLY A 342 -19.10 -25.19 8.33
C GLY A 342 -19.67 -24.77 6.99
N LEU A 343 -19.27 -25.50 5.95
CA LEU A 343 -19.78 -25.42 4.60
C LEU A 343 -20.40 -26.77 4.26
N LEU A 344 -21.72 -26.86 4.22
CA LEU A 344 -22.44 -28.03 3.76
C LEU A 344 -22.65 -27.92 2.26
N VAL A 345 -21.89 -28.67 1.48
CA VAL A 345 -22.07 -28.79 0.04
C VAL A 345 -23.16 -29.82 -0.26
N ASN A 346 -24.25 -29.35 -0.85
CA ASN A 346 -25.41 -30.15 -1.19
C ASN A 346 -25.24 -30.87 -2.53
N ASP A 347 -24.66 -30.17 -3.53
CA ASP A 347 -24.43 -30.73 -4.86
C ASP A 347 -23.25 -30.06 -5.56
N VAL A 348 -22.55 -30.86 -6.38
CA VAL A 348 -21.48 -30.42 -7.29
C VAL A 348 -21.84 -30.91 -8.69
N THR A 349 -22.15 -29.96 -9.59
CA THR A 349 -22.61 -30.31 -10.94
C THR A 349 -21.82 -29.58 -12.00
N GLN A 350 -21.21 -30.32 -12.94
CA GLN A 350 -20.59 -29.75 -14.14
C GLN A 350 -21.62 -29.67 -15.28
N LYS A 351 -21.77 -28.52 -15.90
CA LYS A 351 -22.63 -28.26 -17.07
C LYS A 351 -21.79 -27.54 -18.15
N GLY A 352 -21.28 -28.36 -19.10
CA GLY A 352 -20.35 -27.82 -20.11
C GLY A 352 -19.11 -27.21 -19.47
N GLU A 353 -18.83 -25.98 -19.81
CA GLU A 353 -17.68 -25.22 -19.30
C GLU A 353 -17.95 -24.50 -17.95
N LYS A 354 -18.96 -24.92 -17.22
CA LYS A 354 -19.29 -24.34 -15.92
C LYS A 354 -19.37 -25.44 -14.87
N LEU A 355 -18.75 -25.17 -13.71
CA LEU A 355 -18.94 -25.93 -12.50
C LEU A 355 -19.85 -25.15 -11.55
N VAL A 356 -20.89 -25.79 -11.06
CA VAL A 356 -21.86 -25.24 -10.13
C VAL A 356 -21.76 -26.01 -8.83
N ILE A 357 -21.54 -25.27 -7.72
CA ILE A 357 -21.53 -25.82 -6.36
C ILE A 357 -22.68 -25.18 -5.60
N ASP A 358 -23.58 -26.01 -5.09
CA ASP A 358 -24.71 -25.63 -4.24
C ASP A 358 -24.39 -25.95 -2.79
N TYR A 359 -24.54 -24.95 -1.87
CA TYR A 359 -24.07 -25.11 -0.48
C TYR A 359 -24.79 -24.21 0.51
N GLN A 360 -24.67 -24.55 1.79
CA GLN A 360 -25.12 -23.77 2.93
C GLN A 360 -23.95 -23.47 3.88
N LEU A 361 -23.89 -22.24 4.37
CA LEU A 361 -22.98 -21.88 5.48
C LEU A 361 -23.67 -22.21 6.82
N THR A 362 -22.98 -22.93 7.67
CA THR A 362 -23.46 -23.32 9.02
C THR A 362 -22.61 -22.67 10.12
N GLY A 363 -23.17 -22.54 11.31
CA GLY A 363 -22.48 -21.91 12.47
C GLY A 363 -22.50 -20.38 12.46
N LEU A 364 -23.07 -19.74 11.44
CA LEU A 364 -23.24 -18.30 11.40
C LEU A 364 -24.25 -17.82 12.47
N PRO A 365 -24.12 -16.57 13.00
CA PRO A 365 -25.10 -15.98 13.89
C PRO A 365 -26.52 -15.98 13.28
N LYS A 366 -27.52 -16.36 14.09
CA LYS A 366 -28.91 -16.53 13.60
C LYS A 366 -29.57 -15.26 13.05
N ASN A 367 -29.13 -14.07 13.46
CA ASN A 367 -29.75 -12.79 13.11
C ASN A 367 -28.77 -11.88 12.36
N LEU A 368 -28.26 -12.34 11.23
CA LEU A 368 -27.41 -11.51 10.38
C LEU A 368 -28.20 -10.36 9.74
N SER A 369 -27.71 -9.13 9.88
CA SER A 369 -28.29 -7.99 9.19
C SER A 369 -28.15 -8.16 7.66
N LYS A 370 -29.00 -7.45 6.90
CA LYS A 370 -28.93 -7.44 5.42
C LYS A 370 -27.53 -7.06 4.92
N GLY A 371 -26.91 -6.03 5.51
CA GLY A 371 -25.57 -5.61 5.13
C GLY A 371 -24.49 -6.67 5.40
N LYS A 372 -24.55 -7.38 6.53
CA LYS A 372 -23.60 -8.49 6.79
C LYS A 372 -23.76 -9.62 5.78
N LEU A 373 -24.98 -9.95 5.38
CA LEU A 373 -25.22 -10.97 4.35
C LEU A 373 -24.72 -10.54 2.95
N GLU A 374 -24.84 -9.26 2.63
CA GLU A 374 -24.27 -8.72 1.38
C GLU A 374 -22.74 -8.80 1.39
N ILE A 375 -22.09 -8.51 2.51
CA ILE A 375 -20.65 -8.67 2.69
C ILE A 375 -20.25 -10.16 2.54
N ILE A 376 -20.98 -11.08 3.19
CA ILE A 376 -20.75 -12.53 3.04
C ILE A 376 -20.87 -12.94 1.57
N ASN A 377 -21.94 -12.54 0.89
CA ASN A 377 -22.14 -12.85 -0.52
C ASN A 377 -21.04 -12.28 -1.44
N HIS A 378 -20.51 -11.11 -1.09
CA HIS A 378 -19.38 -10.52 -1.80
C HIS A 378 -18.10 -11.31 -1.57
N ASN A 379 -17.77 -11.63 -0.32
CA ASN A 379 -16.54 -12.33 0.06
C ASN A 379 -16.49 -13.75 -0.51
N LEU A 380 -17.62 -14.45 -0.57
CA LEU A 380 -17.71 -15.79 -1.13
C LEU A 380 -17.20 -15.91 -2.57
N LYS A 381 -17.14 -14.81 -3.34
CA LYS A 381 -16.53 -14.79 -4.68
C LYS A 381 -15.04 -15.11 -4.68
N TYR A 382 -14.35 -14.90 -3.56
CA TYR A 382 -12.90 -15.00 -3.42
C TYR A 382 -12.44 -16.09 -2.45
N LEU A 383 -13.38 -16.67 -1.67
CA LEU A 383 -13.06 -17.64 -0.62
C LEU A 383 -13.01 -19.08 -1.10
N PHE A 384 -13.54 -19.33 -2.29
CA PHE A 384 -13.47 -20.65 -2.95
C PHE A 384 -12.36 -20.63 -3.99
N TRP A 385 -11.46 -21.59 -3.89
CA TRP A 385 -10.47 -21.85 -4.93
C TRP A 385 -10.60 -23.28 -5.43
N LEU A 386 -10.61 -23.45 -6.75
CA LEU A 386 -10.42 -24.75 -7.36
C LEU A 386 -8.94 -24.87 -7.74
N VAL A 387 -8.31 -25.95 -7.33
CA VAL A 387 -6.87 -26.17 -7.59
C VAL A 387 -6.66 -27.59 -8.09
N ASP A 388 -5.84 -27.75 -9.11
CA ASP A 388 -5.37 -29.05 -9.55
C ASP A 388 -4.61 -29.74 -8.40
N LYS A 389 -5.04 -30.94 -8.03
CA LYS A 389 -4.51 -31.69 -6.89
C LYS A 389 -2.99 -31.83 -6.90
N GLU A 390 -2.39 -32.01 -8.08
CA GLU A 390 -0.93 -32.18 -8.22
C GLU A 390 -0.14 -30.89 -7.93
N TYR A 391 -0.82 -29.74 -7.92
CA TYR A 391 -0.21 -28.43 -7.72
C TYR A 391 -0.42 -27.86 -6.31
N LEU A 392 -1.19 -28.51 -5.45
CA LEU A 392 -1.40 -28.06 -4.07
C LEU A 392 -0.10 -27.82 -3.30
N THR A 393 0.86 -28.76 -3.44
CA THR A 393 2.16 -28.66 -2.76
C THR A 393 3.15 -27.70 -3.42
N LYS A 394 2.77 -27.15 -4.58
CA LYS A 394 3.56 -26.18 -5.34
C LYS A 394 3.08 -24.74 -5.14
N ILE A 395 2.00 -24.54 -4.39
CA ILE A 395 1.52 -23.22 -4.01
C ILE A 395 2.52 -22.63 -3.03
N ASP A 396 3.07 -21.48 -3.37
CA ASP A 396 3.95 -20.74 -2.48
C ASP A 396 3.17 -20.26 -1.23
N PRO A 397 3.58 -20.62 -0.01
CA PRO A 397 2.92 -20.15 1.21
C PRO A 397 2.93 -18.63 1.38
N GLU A 398 3.94 -17.94 0.84
CA GLU A 398 4.05 -16.48 0.90
C GLU A 398 3.22 -15.76 -0.17
N ASN A 399 3.03 -16.43 -1.32
CA ASN A 399 2.14 -15.97 -2.39
C ASN A 399 1.18 -17.10 -2.76
N PRO A 400 0.09 -17.31 -2.01
CA PRO A 400 -0.75 -18.50 -2.08
C PRO A 400 -1.68 -18.55 -3.29
N TRP A 401 -1.24 -18.06 -4.46
CA TRP A 401 -1.96 -18.20 -5.70
C TRP A 401 -1.63 -19.51 -6.40
N PRO A 402 -2.64 -20.21 -6.96
CA PRO A 402 -2.36 -21.38 -7.77
C PRO A 402 -1.58 -20.97 -9.02
N PRO A 403 -0.64 -21.81 -9.49
CA PRO A 403 0.07 -21.55 -10.73
C PRO A 403 -0.89 -21.37 -11.91
N LYS A 404 -0.49 -20.56 -12.88
CA LYS A 404 -1.29 -20.32 -14.09
C LYS A 404 -1.71 -21.63 -14.74
N ASN A 405 -2.96 -21.72 -15.17
CA ASN A 405 -3.61 -22.91 -15.75
C ASN A 405 -3.83 -24.11 -14.77
N HIS A 406 -3.60 -23.91 -13.46
CA HIS A 406 -3.77 -24.95 -12.44
C HIS A 406 -4.69 -24.53 -11.30
N GLY A 407 -5.40 -23.41 -11.46
CA GLY A 407 -6.36 -22.96 -10.46
C GLY A 407 -7.40 -21.98 -11.01
N ILE A 408 -8.54 -21.93 -10.32
CA ILE A 408 -9.61 -20.96 -10.55
C ILE A 408 -9.93 -20.29 -9.21
N PRO A 409 -9.40 -19.08 -8.95
CA PRO A 409 -9.54 -18.42 -7.66
C PRO A 409 -10.82 -17.60 -7.52
N PHE A 410 -11.61 -17.45 -8.59
CA PHE A 410 -12.80 -16.62 -8.61
C PHE A 410 -14.04 -17.40 -9.05
N ASN A 411 -15.19 -17.00 -8.49
CA ASN A 411 -16.48 -17.57 -8.87
C ASN A 411 -17.58 -16.50 -8.87
N LYS A 412 -18.72 -16.82 -9.51
CA LYS A 412 -19.94 -16.01 -9.45
C LYS A 412 -20.87 -16.58 -8.39
N VAL A 413 -21.22 -15.76 -7.39
CA VAL A 413 -22.06 -16.20 -6.26
C VAL A 413 -23.47 -15.68 -6.44
N LYS A 414 -24.44 -16.56 -6.19
CA LYS A 414 -25.87 -16.25 -6.10
C LYS A 414 -26.39 -16.71 -4.74
N MET A 415 -26.99 -15.82 -3.98
CA MET A 415 -27.75 -16.19 -2.78
C MET A 415 -29.07 -16.81 -3.20
N ILE A 416 -29.35 -18.03 -2.74
CA ILE A 416 -30.57 -18.78 -3.04
C ILE A 416 -31.62 -18.54 -1.95
N ASP A 417 -31.23 -18.71 -0.69
CA ASP A 417 -32.10 -18.45 0.46
C ASP A 417 -31.31 -17.80 1.60
N LYS A 418 -31.84 -16.66 2.04
CA LYS A 418 -31.26 -15.84 3.09
C LYS A 418 -31.42 -16.47 4.48
N ALA A 419 -32.55 -17.13 4.72
CA ALA A 419 -32.88 -17.64 6.06
C ALA A 419 -31.98 -18.82 6.44
N THR A 420 -31.57 -19.61 5.47
CA THR A 420 -30.72 -20.79 5.63
C THR A 420 -29.26 -20.53 5.24
N ALA A 421 -28.88 -19.30 4.89
CA ALA A 421 -27.57 -18.96 4.33
C ALA A 421 -27.17 -19.91 3.18
N HIS A 422 -28.11 -20.12 2.25
CA HIS A 422 -27.97 -21.00 1.10
C HIS A 422 -27.51 -20.21 -0.11
N PHE A 423 -26.45 -20.70 -0.75
CA PHE A 423 -25.76 -20.05 -1.87
C PHE A 423 -25.47 -21.04 -2.99
N GLN A 424 -25.18 -20.50 -4.15
CA GLN A 424 -24.68 -21.23 -5.29
C GLN A 424 -23.49 -20.48 -5.91
N SER A 425 -22.37 -21.16 -6.05
CA SER A 425 -21.17 -20.66 -6.72
C SER A 425 -21.04 -21.26 -8.10
N THR A 426 -20.72 -20.44 -9.09
CA THR A 426 -20.48 -20.88 -10.48
C THR A 426 -19.08 -20.49 -10.90
N PHE A 427 -18.27 -21.48 -11.26
CA PHE A 427 -16.93 -21.33 -11.80
C PHE A 427 -16.95 -21.45 -13.32
N ASP A 428 -16.18 -20.61 -13.99
CA ASP A 428 -15.95 -20.68 -15.44
C ASP A 428 -14.70 -21.54 -15.69
N LEU A 429 -14.86 -22.68 -16.32
CA LEU A 429 -13.78 -23.63 -16.60
C LEU A 429 -13.00 -23.30 -17.87
N SER A 430 -13.51 -22.37 -18.70
CA SER A 430 -12.89 -21.92 -19.96
C SER A 430 -12.28 -20.53 -19.87
N GLY A 431 -12.37 -19.88 -18.70
CA GLY A 431 -11.87 -18.53 -18.47
C GLY A 431 -10.35 -18.39 -18.61
N GLU A 432 -9.87 -17.19 -18.43
CA GLU A 432 -8.42 -16.89 -18.41
C GLU A 432 -7.73 -17.62 -17.25
N GLU A 433 -8.36 -17.60 -16.07
CA GLU A 433 -7.98 -18.39 -14.91
C GLU A 433 -8.71 -19.73 -14.97
N ARG A 434 -8.00 -20.79 -15.35
CA ARG A 434 -8.56 -22.12 -15.57
C ARG A 434 -7.65 -23.24 -15.06
N ILE A 435 -8.19 -24.45 -15.02
CA ILE A 435 -7.43 -25.69 -14.85
C ILE A 435 -7.40 -26.39 -16.21
N GLU A 436 -6.22 -26.58 -16.78
CA GLU A 436 -6.06 -27.32 -18.03
C GLU A 436 -6.50 -28.79 -17.83
N ASN A 437 -7.29 -29.32 -18.78
CA ASN A 437 -7.84 -30.68 -18.70
C ASN A 437 -8.64 -30.95 -17.41
N PHE A 438 -9.46 -29.96 -16.99
CA PHE A 438 -10.27 -30.04 -15.77
C PHE A 438 -11.01 -31.38 -15.64
N LYS A 439 -10.85 -32.00 -14.46
CA LYS A 439 -11.58 -33.22 -14.06
C LYS A 439 -11.90 -33.13 -12.58
N LEU A 440 -13.14 -33.45 -12.19
CA LEU A 440 -13.59 -33.44 -10.80
C LEU A 440 -12.72 -34.29 -9.88
N GLU A 441 -12.31 -35.46 -10.34
CA GLU A 441 -11.47 -36.40 -9.58
C GLU A 441 -10.03 -35.92 -9.35
N ASN A 442 -9.60 -34.88 -10.08
CA ASN A 442 -8.26 -34.30 -9.96
C ASN A 442 -8.29 -32.86 -9.38
N THR A 443 -9.46 -32.36 -9.05
CA THR A 443 -9.60 -30.97 -8.58
C THR A 443 -9.96 -30.92 -7.10
N MET A 444 -9.19 -30.15 -6.36
CA MET A 444 -9.44 -29.82 -4.96
C MET A 444 -10.23 -28.53 -4.86
N LEU A 445 -11.25 -28.53 -4.01
CA LEU A 445 -11.89 -27.32 -3.51
C LEU A 445 -11.18 -26.88 -2.24
N LEU A 446 -10.68 -25.65 -2.21
CA LEU A 446 -10.17 -25.00 -1.01
C LEU A 446 -11.17 -23.95 -0.56
N PHE A 447 -11.37 -23.84 0.76
CA PHE A 447 -12.28 -22.86 1.34
C PHE A 447 -11.68 -22.21 2.57
N ASP A 448 -11.87 -20.89 2.69
CA ASP A 448 -11.36 -20.07 3.79
C ASP A 448 -12.52 -19.55 4.66
N PHE A 449 -12.52 -19.90 5.94
CA PHE A 449 -13.53 -19.47 6.89
C PHE A 449 -13.17 -18.15 7.61
N SER A 450 -11.95 -17.64 7.48
CA SER A 450 -11.45 -16.48 8.25
C SER A 450 -12.35 -15.26 8.13
N SER A 451 -12.89 -14.99 6.94
CA SER A 451 -13.79 -13.84 6.69
C SER A 451 -15.13 -13.91 7.42
N PHE A 452 -15.49 -15.05 8.02
CA PHE A 452 -16.73 -15.24 8.78
C PHE A 452 -16.51 -15.19 10.29
N VAL A 453 -15.25 -15.17 10.72
CA VAL A 453 -14.88 -15.06 12.13
C VAL A 453 -14.97 -13.58 12.53
N PRO A 454 -15.84 -13.23 13.50
CA PRO A 454 -15.87 -11.86 13.98
C PRO A 454 -14.59 -11.55 14.74
N ALA A 455 -14.00 -10.38 14.46
CA ALA A 455 -12.87 -9.92 15.23
C ALA A 455 -13.24 -9.77 16.71
N LYS A 456 -12.33 -10.20 17.60
CA LYS A 456 -12.50 -10.20 19.04
C LYS A 456 -11.81 -9.00 19.67
N GLU A 457 -12.56 -8.17 20.40
CA GLU A 457 -11.96 -7.11 21.21
C GLU A 457 -11.23 -7.73 22.41
N LEU A 458 -9.97 -7.36 22.60
CA LEU A 458 -9.16 -7.73 23.74
C LEU A 458 -9.24 -6.64 24.82
N LYS A 459 -8.91 -7.00 26.08
CA LYS A 459 -8.94 -6.06 27.19
C LYS A 459 -7.97 -4.88 26.94
N PRO A 460 -8.42 -3.62 27.02
CA PRO A 460 -7.55 -2.47 26.87
C PRO A 460 -6.44 -2.43 27.93
N PHE A 461 -5.29 -1.82 27.57
CA PHE A 461 -4.20 -1.56 28.52
C PHE A 461 -3.60 -0.19 28.29
N THR A 462 -3.05 0.40 29.34
CA THR A 462 -2.50 1.75 29.32
C THR A 462 -0.98 1.72 29.45
N VAL A 463 -0.33 2.50 28.61
CA VAL A 463 1.12 2.72 28.59
C VAL A 463 1.39 4.15 29.03
N VAL A 464 2.28 4.34 30.00
CA VAL A 464 2.78 5.65 30.40
C VAL A 464 3.92 6.04 29.46
N LEU A 465 3.82 7.24 28.87
CA LEU A 465 4.85 7.74 27.99
C LEU A 465 6.02 8.30 28.79
N PRO A 466 7.27 8.07 28.36
CA PRO A 466 8.41 8.66 29.03
C PRO A 466 8.33 10.19 28.96
N VAL A 467 8.48 10.84 30.09
CA VAL A 467 8.55 12.31 30.18
C VAL A 467 9.77 12.74 29.36
N GLY A 468 9.52 13.50 28.30
CA GLY A 468 10.61 13.91 27.43
C GLY A 468 11.48 14.93 28.10
N ASN A 469 12.74 14.57 28.30
CA ASN A 469 13.78 15.61 28.34
C ASN A 469 13.92 16.15 26.89
N GLU A 470 13.60 17.41 26.68
CA GLU A 470 13.83 18.17 25.45
C GLU A 470 15.29 18.16 25.02
#